data_6c993da47446e78f283f0566809c957d
#
_entry.id   6c993da47446e78f283f0566809c957d
#
_cell.length_a   1.000
_cell.length_b   1.000
_cell.length_c   1.000
_cell.angle_alpha   90.00
_cell.angle_beta   90.00
_cell.angle_gamma   90.00
#
_symmetry.space_group_name_H-M   'P 1'
#
loop_
_entity.id
_entity.type
_entity.pdbx_description
1 polymer ?
#
loop_
_entity_poly.entity_id
_entity_poly.type
_entity_poly.pdbx_seq_one_letter_code
_entity_poly.pdbx_strand_id
1 'polypeptide(L)'
;MEGVGVAKIAQIMDLCNFLPDMELKGHRILISDVNRPALQLSGYFKHFEQSRVQIIGTVEYTYLQQLDEEKREKIYREFMEYDIPCVIFCRDLRPDDSFLKIAGEKNIPVLGTKRSTSEFMAELIYCLSEQLAPCITIHGVLVDVYGEGLLIMGESGIGKSEAALELIKR
;
A
#
# COMPACT_ATOMS: atom_id res chain seq x y z
N MET A 1 -3.18 14.36 -6.55
CA MET A 1 -2.42 13.13 -6.85
C MET A 1 -3.43 11.99 -6.95
N GLU A 2 -3.43 11.28 -8.05
CA GLU A 2 -4.23 10.05 -8.17
C GLU A 2 -3.51 8.95 -7.38
N GLY A 3 -4.00 8.61 -6.18
CA GLY A 3 -3.45 7.53 -5.39
C GLY A 3 -3.54 6.17 -6.10
N VAL A 4 -2.88 5.16 -5.57
CA VAL A 4 -2.95 3.79 -6.08
C VAL A 4 -4.17 3.06 -5.50
N GLY A 5 -4.87 2.27 -6.34
CA GLY A 5 -6.02 1.49 -5.91
C GLY A 5 -5.64 0.34 -4.98
N VAL A 6 -6.43 0.12 -3.90
CA VAL A 6 -6.25 -1.03 -2.99
C VAL A 6 -6.29 -2.35 -3.76
N ALA A 7 -7.20 -2.49 -4.74
CA ALA A 7 -7.29 -3.68 -5.60
C ALA A 7 -5.97 -3.98 -6.33
N LYS A 8 -5.28 -2.94 -6.83
CA LYS A 8 -3.99 -3.10 -7.53
C LYS A 8 -2.90 -3.58 -6.58
N ILE A 9 -2.83 -3.00 -5.37
CA ILE A 9 -1.87 -3.41 -4.35
C ILE A 9 -2.16 -4.84 -3.88
N ALA A 10 -3.42 -5.20 -3.66
CA ALA A 10 -3.81 -6.56 -3.30
C ALA A 10 -3.35 -7.59 -4.35
N GLN A 11 -3.43 -7.26 -5.64
CA GLN A 11 -2.97 -8.11 -6.72
C GLN A 11 -1.43 -8.19 -6.78
N ILE A 12 -0.71 -7.05 -6.73
CA ILE A 12 0.77 -7.02 -6.78
C ILE A 12 1.38 -7.79 -5.61
N MET A 13 0.82 -7.61 -4.41
CA MET A 13 1.34 -8.17 -3.17
C MET A 13 0.77 -9.55 -2.83
N ASP A 14 -0.09 -10.12 -3.68
CA ASP A 14 -0.77 -11.41 -3.46
C ASP A 14 -1.46 -11.48 -2.10
N LEU A 15 -2.37 -10.52 -1.84
CA LEU A 15 -3.13 -10.44 -0.60
C LEU A 15 -4.48 -11.13 -0.73
N CYS A 16 -4.85 -11.90 0.29
CA CYS A 16 -6.21 -12.42 0.37
C CYS A 16 -7.17 -11.32 0.84
N ASN A 17 -8.39 -11.33 0.30
CA ASN A 17 -9.47 -10.44 0.73
C ASN A 17 -10.39 -11.18 1.71
N PHE A 18 -10.53 -10.70 2.93
CA PHE A 18 -11.43 -11.28 3.95
C PHE A 18 -12.89 -10.86 3.77
N LEU A 19 -13.17 -9.86 2.93
CA LEU A 19 -14.50 -9.37 2.58
C LEU A 19 -14.73 -9.52 1.07
N PRO A 20 -14.92 -10.75 0.55
CA PRO A 20 -14.95 -11.02 -0.89
C PRO A 20 -16.07 -10.29 -1.63
N ASP A 21 -17.17 -9.97 -0.94
CA ASP A 21 -18.30 -9.22 -1.52
C ASP A 21 -18.06 -7.70 -1.57
N MET A 22 -16.99 -7.21 -0.95
CA MET A 22 -16.61 -5.79 -0.97
C MET A 22 -15.85 -5.46 -2.25
N GLU A 23 -16.28 -4.43 -2.96
CA GLU A 23 -15.60 -3.93 -4.14
C GLU A 23 -14.39 -3.06 -3.75
N LEU A 24 -13.17 -3.53 -4.06
CA LEU A 24 -11.92 -2.83 -3.71
C LEU A 24 -11.59 -1.65 -4.66
N LYS A 25 -12.24 -1.53 -5.81
CA LYS A 25 -11.87 -0.57 -6.87
C LYS A 25 -12.03 0.90 -6.46
N GLY A 26 -12.92 1.21 -5.53
CA GLY A 26 -13.17 2.56 -5.05
C GLY A 26 -12.13 3.06 -4.03
N HIS A 27 -11.38 2.16 -3.41
CA HIS A 27 -10.46 2.48 -2.32
C HIS A 27 -9.08 2.86 -2.84
N ARG A 28 -8.52 3.97 -2.33
CA ARG A 28 -7.24 4.54 -2.76
C ARG A 28 -6.27 4.70 -1.60
N ILE A 29 -5.00 4.41 -1.87
CA ILE A 29 -3.86 4.70 -0.99
C ILE A 29 -3.15 5.91 -1.58
N LEU A 30 -2.96 6.96 -0.77
CA LEU A 30 -2.42 8.24 -1.23
C LEU A 30 -0.96 8.47 -0.80
N ILE A 31 -0.48 7.73 0.19
CA ILE A 31 0.86 7.86 0.76
C ILE A 31 1.52 6.49 0.90
N SER A 32 2.83 6.44 0.84
CA SER A 32 3.60 5.19 0.94
C SER A 32 3.83 4.72 2.37
N ASP A 33 3.63 5.59 3.35
CA ASP A 33 3.80 5.25 4.74
C ASP A 33 2.72 4.29 5.24
N VAL A 34 3.11 3.43 6.15
CA VAL A 34 2.21 2.48 6.83
C VAL A 34 2.14 2.78 8.32
N ASN A 35 1.12 2.27 9.01
CA ASN A 35 0.96 2.42 10.44
C ASN A 35 0.68 1.07 11.12
N ARG A 36 1.21 0.88 12.32
CA ARG A 36 0.83 -0.19 13.23
C ARG A 36 -0.03 0.42 14.34
N PRO A 37 -1.34 0.17 14.37
CA PRO A 37 -2.28 0.91 15.19
C PRO A 37 -2.33 0.47 16.66
N ALA A 38 -1.18 0.10 17.28
CA ALA A 38 -1.13 -0.40 18.65
C ALA A 38 -1.72 0.59 19.66
N LEU A 39 -1.40 1.89 19.54
CA LEU A 39 -1.95 2.92 20.40
C LEU A 39 -3.44 3.19 20.13
N GLN A 40 -3.85 3.16 18.87
CA GLN A 40 -5.24 3.37 18.49
C GLN A 40 -6.12 2.25 19.03
N LEU A 41 -5.64 1.01 18.96
CA LEU A 41 -6.32 -0.15 19.52
C LEU A 41 -6.39 -0.14 21.06
N SER A 42 -5.57 0.70 21.72
CA SER A 42 -5.69 0.98 23.16
C SER A 42 -6.55 2.21 23.51
N GLY A 43 -7.18 2.83 22.49
CA GLY A 43 -8.05 3.99 22.65
C GLY A 43 -7.36 5.36 22.56
N TYR A 44 -6.10 5.41 22.08
CA TYR A 44 -5.36 6.67 21.94
C TYR A 44 -5.24 7.08 20.47
N PHE A 45 -5.99 8.10 20.05
CA PHE A 45 -6.09 8.56 18.65
C PHE A 45 -5.42 9.91 18.39
N LYS A 46 -4.81 10.53 19.40
CA LYS A 46 -4.10 11.79 19.18
C LYS A 46 -2.96 11.58 18.18
N HIS A 47 -2.94 12.39 17.11
CA HIS A 47 -1.98 12.27 15.99
C HIS A 47 -2.09 10.95 15.21
N PHE A 48 -3.29 10.36 15.13
CA PHE A 48 -3.54 9.18 14.30
C PHE A 48 -3.48 9.55 12.82
N GLU A 49 -2.57 8.92 12.11
CA GLU A 49 -2.38 9.07 10.66
C GLU A 49 -3.32 8.12 9.91
N GLN A 50 -4.59 8.51 9.81
CA GLN A 50 -5.65 7.69 9.23
C GLN A 50 -5.44 7.36 7.75
N SER A 51 -4.76 8.22 6.99
CA SER A 51 -4.46 8.03 5.55
C SER A 51 -3.46 6.91 5.25
N ARG A 52 -2.80 6.37 6.27
CA ARG A 52 -1.85 5.26 6.13
C ARG A 52 -2.56 3.91 6.07
N VAL A 53 -1.98 2.97 5.34
CA VAL A 53 -2.37 1.55 5.43
C VAL A 53 -2.11 1.05 6.84
N GLN A 54 -3.11 0.42 7.46
CA GLN A 54 -3.03 -0.08 8.83
C GLN A 54 -2.60 -1.55 8.83
N ILE A 55 -1.54 -1.87 9.57
CA ILE A 55 -0.94 -3.22 9.61
C ILE A 55 -1.16 -3.84 10.98
N ILE A 56 -1.83 -4.98 11.03
CA ILE A 56 -2.05 -5.78 12.23
C ILE A 56 -1.04 -6.94 12.25
N GLY A 57 -0.15 -6.92 13.21
CA GLY A 57 0.78 -8.00 13.49
C GLY A 57 0.39 -8.78 14.76
N THR A 58 1.29 -9.65 15.22
CA THR A 58 1.06 -10.49 16.40
C THR A 58 0.76 -9.68 17.66
N VAL A 59 1.45 -8.54 17.85
CA VAL A 59 1.29 -7.72 19.07
C VAL A 59 -0.11 -7.13 19.16
N GLU A 60 -0.55 -6.47 18.09
CA GLU A 60 -1.89 -5.89 17.99
C GLU A 60 -2.97 -6.95 18.12
N TYR A 61 -2.78 -8.07 17.41
CA TYR A 61 -3.72 -9.18 17.41
C TYR A 61 -3.87 -9.80 18.80
N THR A 62 -2.77 -10.15 19.46
CA THR A 62 -2.80 -10.76 20.80
C THR A 62 -3.36 -9.82 21.86
N TYR A 63 -3.11 -8.53 21.75
CA TYR A 63 -3.73 -7.52 22.61
C TYR A 63 -5.26 -7.54 22.47
N LEU A 64 -5.77 -7.51 21.24
CA LEU A 64 -7.21 -7.57 20.98
C LEU A 64 -7.86 -8.85 21.54
N GLN A 65 -7.16 -9.99 21.45
CA GLN A 65 -7.66 -11.27 22.00
C GLN A 65 -7.74 -11.31 23.55
N GLN A 66 -7.03 -10.43 24.26
CA GLN A 66 -7.10 -10.32 25.71
C GLN A 66 -8.30 -9.50 26.20
N LEU A 67 -8.92 -8.74 25.30
CA LEU A 67 -10.08 -7.90 25.63
C LEU A 67 -11.37 -8.76 25.64
N ASP A 68 -12.30 -8.39 26.51
CA ASP A 68 -13.67 -8.90 26.39
C ASP A 68 -14.33 -8.41 25.10
N GLU A 69 -15.35 -9.11 24.66
CA GLU A 69 -16.03 -8.85 23.38
C GLU A 69 -16.60 -7.44 23.29
N GLU A 70 -17.22 -6.95 24.36
CA GLU A 70 -17.83 -5.61 24.40
C GLU A 70 -16.78 -4.49 24.22
N LYS A 71 -15.66 -4.59 24.93
CA LYS A 71 -14.55 -3.63 24.80
C LYS A 71 -13.90 -3.72 23.42
N ARG A 72 -13.74 -4.91 22.90
CA ARG A 72 -13.16 -5.15 21.57
C ARG A 72 -14.02 -4.55 20.47
N GLU A 73 -15.33 -4.77 20.47
CA GLU A 73 -16.25 -4.15 19.52
C GLU A 73 -16.24 -2.62 19.61
N LYS A 74 -16.21 -2.05 20.81
CA LYS A 74 -16.11 -0.61 21.00
C LYS A 74 -14.85 -0.04 20.33
N ILE A 75 -13.69 -0.68 20.56
CA ILE A 75 -12.42 -0.26 19.95
C ILE A 75 -12.48 -0.37 18.43
N TYR A 76 -13.08 -1.44 17.89
CA TYR A 76 -13.23 -1.59 16.44
C TYR A 76 -14.07 -0.46 15.84
N ARG A 77 -15.18 -0.10 16.48
CA ARG A 77 -16.02 1.00 16.02
C ARG A 77 -15.28 2.33 16.08
N GLU A 78 -14.60 2.63 17.19
CA GLU A 78 -13.81 3.86 17.32
C GLU A 78 -12.67 3.92 16.29
N PHE A 79 -11.96 2.82 16.05
CA PHE A 79 -10.89 2.74 15.06
C PHE A 79 -11.40 2.91 13.63
N MET A 80 -12.54 2.33 13.30
CA MET A 80 -13.15 2.37 11.98
C MET A 80 -14.07 3.60 11.74
N GLU A 81 -14.15 4.56 12.68
CA GLU A 81 -14.72 5.87 12.42
C GLU A 81 -13.81 6.75 11.54
N TYR A 82 -12.54 6.41 11.46
CA TYR A 82 -11.56 7.13 10.65
C TYR A 82 -11.55 6.62 9.21
N ASP A 83 -11.25 7.52 8.26
CA ASP A 83 -11.17 7.21 6.83
C ASP A 83 -9.84 6.52 6.49
N ILE A 84 -9.72 5.24 6.87
CA ILE A 84 -8.54 4.42 6.62
C ILE A 84 -8.66 3.70 5.28
N PRO A 85 -7.58 3.65 4.46
CA PRO A 85 -7.64 3.07 3.12
C PRO A 85 -7.87 1.55 3.13
N CYS A 86 -7.25 0.84 4.06
CA CYS A 86 -7.44 -0.59 4.31
C CYS A 86 -6.72 -1.04 5.58
N VAL A 87 -7.09 -2.22 6.07
CA VAL A 87 -6.39 -2.93 7.16
C VAL A 87 -5.82 -4.24 6.62
N ILE A 88 -4.55 -4.54 6.93
CA ILE A 88 -3.87 -5.76 6.48
C ILE A 88 -3.38 -6.56 7.68
N PHE A 89 -3.83 -7.82 7.77
CA PHE A 89 -3.40 -8.78 8.78
C PHE A 89 -2.20 -9.57 8.24
N CYS A 90 -1.10 -9.60 8.99
CA CYS A 90 0.11 -10.34 8.65
C CYS A 90 0.14 -11.71 9.34
N ARG A 91 1.08 -12.60 8.94
CA ARG A 91 1.35 -13.91 9.56
C ARG A 91 0.17 -14.88 9.51
N ASP A 92 -0.65 -14.83 8.47
CA ASP A 92 -1.88 -15.63 8.36
C ASP A 92 -2.88 -15.44 9.52
N LEU A 93 -2.75 -14.32 10.25
CA LEU A 93 -3.71 -13.93 11.29
C LEU A 93 -5.05 -13.62 10.64
N ARG A 94 -6.13 -14.02 11.32
CA ARG A 94 -7.49 -13.82 10.81
C ARG A 94 -8.27 -12.90 11.73
N PRO A 95 -8.92 -11.86 11.19
CA PRO A 95 -9.83 -11.04 11.96
C PRO A 95 -11.01 -11.88 12.47
N ASP A 96 -11.55 -11.51 13.61
CA ASP A 96 -12.80 -12.12 14.11
C ASP A 96 -14.03 -11.60 13.34
N ASP A 97 -15.16 -12.27 13.53
CA ASP A 97 -16.40 -11.96 12.80
C ASP A 97 -16.92 -10.55 13.12
N SER A 98 -16.73 -10.06 14.36
CA SER A 98 -17.15 -8.72 14.75
C SER A 98 -16.31 -7.63 14.06
N PHE A 99 -14.99 -7.87 13.90
CA PHE A 99 -14.11 -7.00 13.12
C PHE A 99 -14.55 -6.91 11.66
N LEU A 100 -14.77 -8.07 11.02
CA LEU A 100 -15.19 -8.12 9.61
C LEU A 100 -16.57 -7.48 9.40
N LYS A 101 -17.50 -7.70 10.30
CA LYS A 101 -18.83 -7.09 10.25
C LYS A 101 -18.74 -5.57 10.32
N ILE A 102 -18.01 -5.02 11.29
CA ILE A 102 -17.86 -3.58 11.46
C ILE A 102 -17.10 -2.96 10.26
N ALA A 103 -16.05 -3.62 9.78
CA ALA A 103 -15.32 -3.18 8.60
C ALA A 103 -16.21 -3.14 7.34
N GLY A 104 -17.08 -4.14 7.18
CA GLY A 104 -18.08 -4.17 6.11
C GLY A 104 -19.10 -3.04 6.22
N GLU A 105 -19.64 -2.75 7.43
CA GLU A 105 -20.54 -1.64 7.70
C GLU A 105 -19.90 -0.27 7.36
N LYS A 106 -18.60 -0.14 7.59
CA LYS A 106 -17.82 1.09 7.35
C LYS A 106 -17.17 1.14 5.96
N ASN A 107 -17.36 0.10 5.16
CA ASN A 107 -16.78 -0.02 3.82
C ASN A 107 -15.23 0.09 3.84
N ILE A 108 -14.57 -0.56 4.80
CA ILE A 108 -13.11 -0.58 4.95
C ILE A 108 -12.58 -1.93 4.49
N PRO A 109 -11.71 -1.99 3.46
CA PRO A 109 -11.10 -3.25 3.00
C PRO A 109 -10.25 -3.92 4.08
N VAL A 110 -10.45 -5.23 4.26
CA VAL A 110 -9.67 -6.06 5.18
C VAL A 110 -8.97 -7.16 4.40
N LEU A 111 -7.64 -7.09 4.39
CA LEU A 111 -6.79 -7.97 3.61
C LEU A 111 -5.86 -8.78 4.52
N GLY A 112 -5.24 -9.82 3.98
CA GLY A 112 -4.33 -10.67 4.73
C GLY A 112 -3.13 -11.14 3.92
N THR A 113 -2.05 -11.44 4.65
CA THR A 113 -0.83 -12.05 4.08
C THR A 113 -0.21 -13.05 5.07
N LYS A 114 0.47 -14.06 4.53
CA LYS A 114 1.24 -15.02 5.33
C LYS A 114 2.61 -14.51 5.75
N ARG A 115 3.10 -13.42 5.12
CA ARG A 115 4.43 -12.85 5.38
C ARG A 115 4.55 -12.33 6.81
N SER A 116 5.77 -12.26 7.30
CA SER A 116 6.05 -11.62 8.60
C SER A 116 5.74 -10.12 8.53
N THR A 117 5.37 -9.52 9.66
CA THR A 117 4.96 -8.11 9.70
C THR A 117 6.07 -7.18 9.22
N SER A 118 7.32 -7.41 9.65
CA SER A 118 8.45 -6.53 9.30
C SER A 118 8.84 -6.65 7.82
N GLU A 119 8.88 -7.86 7.28
CA GLU A 119 9.16 -8.14 5.88
C GLU A 119 8.06 -7.53 4.99
N PHE A 120 6.80 -7.80 5.30
CA PHE A 120 5.67 -7.27 4.55
C PHE A 120 5.62 -5.73 4.55
N MET A 121 5.86 -5.08 5.70
CA MET A 121 5.91 -3.62 5.78
C MET A 121 6.98 -3.02 4.88
N ALA A 122 8.20 -3.60 4.87
CA ALA A 122 9.28 -3.12 4.03
C ALA A 122 8.93 -3.24 2.54
N GLU A 123 8.41 -4.39 2.11
CA GLU A 123 7.97 -4.63 0.73
C GLU A 123 6.80 -3.73 0.33
N LEU A 124 5.82 -3.52 1.22
CA LEU A 124 4.67 -2.67 0.94
C LEU A 124 5.08 -1.20 0.78
N ILE A 125 5.93 -0.68 1.66
CA ILE A 125 6.44 0.70 1.57
C ILE A 125 7.19 0.89 0.25
N TYR A 126 8.04 -0.06 -0.13
CA TYR A 126 8.75 -0.01 -1.40
C TYR A 126 7.78 -0.03 -2.59
N CYS A 127 6.85 -0.97 -2.61
CA CYS A 127 5.82 -1.07 -3.66
C CYS A 127 4.97 0.21 -3.77
N LEU A 128 4.51 0.76 -2.63
CA LEU A 128 3.73 1.99 -2.62
C LEU A 128 4.56 3.18 -3.12
N SER A 129 5.84 3.27 -2.74
CA SER A 129 6.74 4.34 -3.21
C SER A 129 6.91 4.30 -4.72
N GLU A 130 7.05 3.10 -5.32
CA GLU A 130 7.09 2.96 -6.79
C GLU A 130 5.76 3.33 -7.45
N GLN A 131 4.63 2.84 -6.90
CA GLN A 131 3.31 3.08 -7.49
C GLN A 131 2.81 4.52 -7.37
N LEU A 132 3.29 5.25 -6.36
CA LEU A 132 2.96 6.65 -6.10
C LEU A 132 3.99 7.62 -6.67
N ALA A 133 5.10 7.11 -7.22
CA ALA A 133 6.14 7.95 -7.82
C ALA A 133 5.56 8.80 -8.96
N PRO A 134 5.94 10.07 -9.06
CA PRO A 134 5.56 10.89 -10.20
C PRO A 134 6.12 10.30 -11.49
N CYS A 135 5.25 10.11 -12.48
CA CYS A 135 5.63 9.60 -13.80
C CYS A 135 5.76 10.78 -14.78
N ILE A 136 6.90 10.86 -15.44
CA ILE A 136 7.12 11.82 -16.52
C ILE A 136 7.42 11.07 -17.81
N THR A 137 6.94 11.60 -18.94
CA THR A 137 7.29 11.10 -20.26
C THR A 137 8.37 11.98 -20.86
N ILE A 138 9.48 11.37 -21.25
CA ILE A 138 10.61 12.07 -21.87
C ILE A 138 10.78 11.55 -23.30
N HIS A 139 10.88 12.46 -24.27
CA HIS A 139 11.21 12.11 -25.64
C HIS A 139 12.73 12.14 -25.82
N GLY A 140 13.31 10.99 -26.17
CA GLY A 140 14.75 10.87 -26.37
C GLY A 140 15.11 9.59 -27.13
N VAL A 141 16.39 9.44 -27.44
CA VAL A 141 16.98 8.20 -27.97
C VAL A 141 17.88 7.63 -26.87
N LEU A 142 17.56 6.42 -26.40
CA LEU A 142 18.39 5.70 -25.43
C LEU A 142 19.34 4.76 -26.18
N VAL A 143 20.63 4.87 -25.91
CA VAL A 143 21.65 3.98 -26.45
C VAL A 143 22.52 3.42 -25.34
N ASP A 144 22.98 2.20 -25.51
CA ASP A 144 24.02 1.60 -24.68
C ASP A 144 25.37 1.83 -25.37
N VAL A 145 26.30 2.45 -24.64
CA VAL A 145 27.65 2.73 -25.11
C VAL A 145 28.62 2.16 -24.08
N TYR A 146 29.28 1.05 -24.41
CA TYR A 146 30.20 0.32 -23.53
C TYR A 146 29.61 -0.10 -22.18
N GLY A 147 28.33 -0.47 -22.16
CA GLY A 147 27.61 -0.88 -20.94
C GLY A 147 27.04 0.29 -20.12
N GLU A 148 27.17 1.52 -20.60
CA GLU A 148 26.58 2.71 -20.00
C GLU A 148 25.37 3.20 -20.80
N GLY A 149 24.22 3.36 -20.14
CA GLY A 149 22.99 3.87 -20.76
C GLY A 149 23.06 5.39 -20.96
N LEU A 150 23.06 5.85 -22.22
CA LEU A 150 23.07 7.28 -22.57
C LEU A 150 21.72 7.68 -23.17
N LEU A 151 21.01 8.62 -22.52
CA LEU A 151 19.77 9.21 -23.02
C LEU A 151 20.05 10.53 -23.71
N ILE A 152 19.88 10.57 -25.04
CA ILE A 152 20.03 11.77 -25.87
C ILE A 152 18.66 12.47 -25.95
N MET A 153 18.56 13.66 -25.35
CA MET A 153 17.35 14.47 -25.35
C MET A 153 17.49 15.69 -26.27
N GLY A 154 16.37 16.21 -26.74
CA GLY A 154 16.31 17.41 -27.56
C GLY A 154 15.02 17.47 -28.38
N GLU A 155 14.81 18.58 -29.09
CA GLU A 155 13.64 18.78 -29.95
C GLU A 155 13.58 17.79 -31.11
N SER A 156 12.38 17.59 -31.67
CA SER A 156 12.20 16.72 -32.85
C SER A 156 13.00 17.29 -34.04
N GLY A 157 13.70 16.41 -34.76
CA GLY A 157 14.47 16.82 -35.96
C GLY A 157 15.86 17.38 -35.71
N ILE A 158 16.34 17.49 -34.46
CA ILE A 158 17.67 18.05 -34.12
C ILE A 158 18.85 17.12 -34.42
N GLY A 159 18.59 15.90 -34.90
CA GLY A 159 19.67 14.93 -35.20
C GLY A 159 20.01 13.94 -34.08
N LYS A 160 19.08 13.71 -33.13
CA LYS A 160 19.32 12.76 -32.01
C LYS A 160 19.62 11.37 -32.49
N SER A 161 18.91 10.88 -33.51
CA SER A 161 19.10 9.51 -34.05
C SER A 161 20.43 9.39 -34.80
N GLU A 162 20.86 10.42 -35.51
CA GLU A 162 22.14 10.48 -36.17
C GLU A 162 23.30 10.46 -35.16
N ALA A 163 23.18 11.24 -34.08
CA ALA A 163 24.16 11.27 -33.00
C ALA A 163 24.24 9.86 -32.30
N ALA A 164 23.09 9.22 -32.06
CA ALA A 164 23.04 7.88 -31.50
C ALA A 164 23.76 6.85 -32.39
N LEU A 165 23.48 6.88 -33.70
CA LEU A 165 24.13 5.98 -34.66
C LEU A 165 25.65 6.19 -34.74
N GLU A 166 26.12 7.42 -34.62
CA GLU A 166 27.54 7.73 -34.63
C GLU A 166 28.25 7.21 -33.37
N LEU A 167 27.57 7.28 -32.20
CA LEU A 167 28.08 6.72 -30.93
C LEU A 167 28.21 5.19 -30.95
N ILE A 168 27.25 4.49 -31.59
CA ILE A 168 27.25 3.03 -31.67
C ILE A 168 28.30 2.50 -32.67
N LYS A 169 28.65 3.30 -33.68
CA LYS A 169 29.64 2.90 -34.71
C LYS A 169 31.08 2.96 -34.24
N ARG A 170 31.37 3.61 -33.15
CA ARG A 170 32.73 3.73 -32.57
C ARG A 170 33.01 2.64 -31.55
#